data_d5188ac040050527b4d8ce126ed33d96
#
_entry.id   d5188ac040050527b4d8ce126ed33d96
#
_cell.length_a   1.000
_cell.length_b   1.000
_cell.length_c   1.000
_cell.angle_alpha   90.00
_cell.angle_beta   90.00
_cell.angle_gamma   90.00
#
_symmetry.space_group_name_H-M   'P 1'
#
loop_
_entity.id
_entity.type
_entity.pdbx_description
1 polymer ?
#
loop_
_entity_poly.entity_id
_entity_poly.type
_entity_poly.pdbx_seq_one_letter_code
_entity_poly.pdbx_strand_id
1 'polypeptide(L)'
;MRKRIISKTDHEPPPASPQWLDIERLAQVEVTSEDPAHPIDAALVPSAGSGWRPQEPGEQTVRLLFDQPQKVRRMRLVFQEDNQPRTQQFVLRWSPDGGQSYREVVRQQYNFSPPDTTSECEDYIVELDGVTALELNIVPDISGGPARAWLSELRLG
;
A
#
# COMPACT_ATOMS: atom_id res chain seq x y z
N MET A 1 1.96 29.97 44.85
CA MET A 1 1.49 29.40 43.58
C MET A 1 2.24 28.10 43.29
N ARG A 2 1.50 27.07 42.99
CA ARG A 2 2.08 25.78 42.65
C ARG A 2 2.33 25.70 41.14
N LYS A 3 3.58 25.45 40.74
CA LYS A 3 3.96 25.31 39.35
C LYS A 3 4.67 23.99 39.11
N ARG A 4 4.40 23.39 37.98
CA ARG A 4 5.11 22.21 37.47
C ARG A 4 5.50 22.50 36.03
N ILE A 5 6.75 22.28 35.70
CA ILE A 5 7.21 22.32 34.32
C ILE A 5 6.96 20.96 33.72
N ILE A 6 6.19 20.96 32.68
CA ILE A 6 5.81 19.71 31.96
C ILE A 6 6.61 19.72 30.68
N SER A 7 7.40 18.67 30.43
CA SER A 7 8.05 18.49 29.15
C SER A 7 7.00 17.99 28.14
N LYS A 8 7.29 18.17 26.85
CA LYS A 8 6.40 17.66 25.80
C LYS A 8 6.17 16.17 25.92
N THR A 9 7.17 15.44 26.41
CA THR A 9 7.09 13.99 26.59
C THR A 9 6.24 13.58 27.79
N ASP A 10 6.09 14.46 28.79
CA ASP A 10 5.25 14.19 29.96
C ASP A 10 3.81 14.60 29.72
N HIS A 11 3.60 15.60 28.86
CA HIS A 11 2.29 16.19 28.61
C HIS A 11 1.53 15.47 27.50
N GLU A 12 2.21 15.23 26.40
CA GLU A 12 1.70 14.40 25.31
C GLU A 12 2.73 13.33 25.06
N PRO A 13 2.37 12.06 25.26
CA PRO A 13 3.22 11.02 24.71
C PRO A 13 3.35 11.33 23.22
N PRO A 14 4.57 11.30 22.66
CA PRO A 14 4.72 11.47 21.22
C PRO A 14 3.72 10.53 20.55
N PRO A 15 3.00 10.96 19.51
CA PRO A 15 2.13 10.05 18.80
C PRO A 15 2.96 8.82 18.51
N ALA A 16 2.54 7.70 19.09
CA ALA A 16 3.11 6.41 18.75
C ALA A 16 3.19 6.36 17.24
N SER A 17 4.33 5.94 16.70
CA SER A 17 4.41 5.61 15.27
C SER A 17 3.12 4.90 14.91
N PRO A 18 2.41 5.31 13.85
CA PRO A 18 1.14 4.67 13.52
C PRO A 18 1.35 3.16 13.56
N GLN A 19 0.53 2.49 14.36
CA GLN A 19 0.58 1.05 14.42
C GLN A 19 -0.04 0.53 13.13
N TRP A 20 0.81 0.02 12.27
CA TRP A 20 0.37 -0.65 11.07
C TRP A 20 -0.10 -2.06 11.42
N LEU A 21 -1.11 -2.53 10.72
CA LEU A 21 -1.56 -3.91 10.84
C LEU A 21 -0.43 -4.85 10.39
N ASP A 22 -0.28 -5.95 11.12
CA ASP A 22 0.64 -7.03 10.73
C ASP A 22 -0.04 -7.88 9.65
N ILE A 23 0.07 -7.42 8.41
CA ILE A 23 -0.62 -8.04 7.27
C ILE A 23 -0.19 -9.49 7.09
N GLU A 24 1.10 -9.78 7.27
CA GLU A 24 1.65 -11.12 7.11
C GLU A 24 0.92 -12.13 8.01
N ARG A 25 0.60 -11.73 9.23
CA ARG A 25 -0.09 -12.59 10.20
C ARG A 25 -1.60 -12.60 10.02
N LEU A 26 -2.18 -11.49 9.55
CA LEU A 26 -3.63 -11.28 9.53
C LEU A 26 -4.29 -11.68 8.22
N ALA A 27 -3.55 -11.85 7.16
CA ALA A 27 -4.10 -12.06 5.83
C ALA A 27 -3.34 -13.08 5.02
N GLN A 28 -4.07 -13.74 4.13
CA GLN A 28 -3.50 -14.45 3.00
C GLN A 28 -3.32 -13.45 1.87
N VAL A 29 -2.19 -13.52 1.16
CA VAL A 29 -1.87 -12.59 0.07
C VAL A 29 -1.87 -13.34 -1.25
N GLU A 30 -2.56 -12.77 -2.25
CA GLU A 30 -2.57 -13.24 -3.62
C GLU A 30 -1.96 -12.18 -4.51
N VAL A 31 -1.11 -12.58 -5.45
CA VAL A 31 -0.53 -11.69 -6.46
C VAL A 31 -0.59 -12.35 -7.81
N THR A 32 -0.76 -11.54 -8.86
CA THR A 32 -0.82 -12.06 -10.24
C THR A 32 0.53 -12.45 -10.79
N SER A 33 1.60 -11.85 -10.28
CA SER A 33 2.97 -12.14 -10.71
C SER A 33 3.95 -11.70 -9.63
N GLU A 34 5.06 -12.39 -9.50
CA GLU A 34 6.08 -12.08 -8.51
C GLU A 34 7.46 -12.45 -9.02
N ASP A 35 8.38 -11.49 -9.00
CA ASP A 35 9.79 -11.73 -9.21
C ASP A 35 10.36 -12.32 -7.89
N PRO A 36 11.00 -13.51 -7.91
CA PRO A 36 11.54 -14.11 -6.70
C PRO A 36 12.53 -13.23 -5.94
N ALA A 37 13.20 -12.32 -6.63
CA ALA A 37 14.12 -11.36 -6.00
C ALA A 37 13.40 -10.18 -5.35
N HIS A 38 12.11 -9.98 -5.66
CA HIS A 38 11.29 -8.86 -5.18
C HIS A 38 9.90 -9.36 -4.79
N PRO A 39 9.81 -10.21 -3.73
CA PRO A 39 8.54 -10.82 -3.35
C PRO A 39 7.58 -9.77 -2.75
N ILE A 40 6.29 -10.11 -2.71
CA ILE A 40 5.27 -9.22 -2.16
C ILE A 40 5.52 -8.92 -0.68
N ASP A 41 6.11 -9.84 0.05
CA ASP A 41 6.52 -9.65 1.44
C ASP A 41 7.35 -8.38 1.61
N ALA A 42 8.20 -8.06 0.64
CA ALA A 42 9.07 -6.89 0.67
C ALA A 42 8.30 -5.56 0.61
N ALA A 43 7.03 -5.58 0.17
CA ALA A 43 6.17 -4.40 0.17
C ALA A 43 5.26 -4.35 1.40
N LEU A 44 4.93 -5.50 1.98
CA LEU A 44 3.93 -5.61 3.06
C LEU A 44 4.55 -5.64 4.45
N VAL A 45 5.78 -6.16 4.57
CA VAL A 45 6.46 -6.30 5.86
C VAL A 45 7.50 -5.20 6.00
N PRO A 46 7.46 -4.38 7.06
CA PRO A 46 8.45 -3.36 7.30
C PRO A 46 9.87 -3.96 7.32
N SER A 47 10.81 -3.31 6.67
CA SER A 47 12.22 -3.71 6.60
C SER A 47 12.50 -5.02 5.86
N ALA A 48 11.54 -5.58 5.13
CA ALA A 48 11.70 -6.83 4.41
C ALA A 48 12.39 -6.68 3.04
N GLY A 49 12.71 -5.45 2.61
CA GLY A 49 13.44 -5.22 1.36
C GLY A 49 12.96 -4.00 0.59
N SER A 50 13.24 -3.97 -0.71
CA SER A 50 13.02 -2.82 -1.59
C SER A 50 11.64 -2.82 -2.28
N GLY A 51 10.72 -3.66 -1.84
CA GLY A 51 9.38 -3.72 -2.37
C GLY A 51 9.14 -4.88 -3.33
N TRP A 52 7.90 -4.95 -3.78
CA TRP A 52 7.45 -5.98 -4.71
C TRP A 52 7.58 -5.52 -6.14
N ARG A 53 8.07 -6.43 -6.99
CA ARG A 53 8.04 -6.28 -8.43
C ARG A 53 7.44 -7.54 -9.05
N PRO A 54 6.54 -7.40 -10.02
CA PRO A 54 6.08 -8.56 -10.77
C PRO A 54 7.15 -9.05 -11.73
N GLN A 55 7.09 -10.32 -12.10
CA GLN A 55 7.91 -10.86 -13.16
C GLN A 55 7.39 -10.46 -14.54
N GLU A 56 6.07 -10.32 -14.66
CA GLU A 56 5.41 -9.96 -15.91
C GLU A 56 5.17 -8.46 -16.01
N PRO A 57 5.28 -7.87 -17.21
CA PRO A 57 4.85 -6.49 -17.44
C PRO A 57 3.33 -6.37 -17.46
N GLY A 58 2.83 -5.13 -17.48
CA GLY A 58 1.42 -4.85 -17.62
C GLY A 58 0.65 -4.89 -16.31
N GLU A 59 -0.65 -4.96 -16.43
CA GLU A 59 -1.59 -4.88 -15.31
C GLU A 59 -1.38 -5.98 -14.28
N GLN A 60 -1.40 -5.61 -13.00
CA GLN A 60 -1.19 -6.50 -11.88
C GLN A 60 -2.24 -6.29 -10.80
N THR A 61 -2.53 -7.35 -10.08
CA THR A 61 -3.43 -7.30 -8.92
C THR A 61 -2.75 -7.91 -7.70
N VAL A 62 -2.86 -7.22 -6.58
CA VAL A 62 -2.48 -7.70 -5.25
C VAL A 62 -3.76 -7.76 -4.42
N ARG A 63 -4.02 -8.89 -3.80
CA ARG A 63 -5.23 -9.08 -2.99
C ARG A 63 -4.87 -9.58 -1.61
N LEU A 64 -5.42 -8.93 -0.60
CA LEU A 64 -5.30 -9.35 0.79
C LEU A 64 -6.63 -9.95 1.22
N LEU A 65 -6.60 -11.17 1.75
CA LEU A 65 -7.78 -11.86 2.28
C LEU A 65 -7.57 -12.03 3.78
N PHE A 66 -8.29 -11.24 4.58
CA PHE A 66 -8.12 -11.23 6.02
C PHE A 66 -8.82 -12.43 6.66
N ASP A 67 -8.16 -13.05 7.63
CA ASP A 67 -8.72 -14.17 8.40
C ASP A 67 -9.90 -13.72 9.25
N GLN A 68 -9.84 -12.50 9.76
CA GLN A 68 -10.91 -11.86 10.53
C GLN A 68 -11.17 -10.45 9.99
N PRO A 69 -12.41 -9.95 10.07
CA PRO A 69 -12.70 -8.58 9.64
C PRO A 69 -11.83 -7.58 10.38
N GLN A 70 -11.34 -6.58 9.64
CA GLN A 70 -10.47 -5.55 10.17
C GLN A 70 -11.12 -4.18 10.11
N LYS A 71 -10.75 -3.30 11.03
CA LYS A 71 -11.01 -1.88 10.93
C LYS A 71 -9.81 -1.22 10.30
N VAL A 72 -10.01 -0.44 9.25
CA VAL A 72 -8.94 0.28 8.59
C VAL A 72 -9.26 1.77 8.63
N ARG A 73 -8.34 2.55 9.16
CA ARG A 73 -8.48 4.01 9.31
C ARG A 73 -7.47 4.76 8.48
N ARG A 74 -6.42 4.08 8.04
CA ARG A 74 -5.31 4.70 7.36
C ARG A 74 -4.68 3.73 6.38
N MET A 75 -4.30 4.24 5.21
CA MET A 75 -3.62 3.48 4.17
C MET A 75 -2.45 4.27 3.65
N ARG A 76 -1.33 3.59 3.41
CA ARG A 76 -0.17 4.19 2.79
C ARG A 76 0.32 3.30 1.66
N LEU A 77 0.51 3.89 0.48
CA LEU A 77 1.08 3.24 -0.68
C LEU A 77 2.27 4.04 -1.17
N VAL A 78 3.36 3.35 -1.47
CA VAL A 78 4.54 3.96 -2.07
C VAL A 78 4.92 3.14 -3.30
N PHE A 79 4.99 3.83 -4.44
CA PHE A 79 5.39 3.26 -5.72
C PHE A 79 6.71 3.87 -6.17
N GLN A 80 7.45 3.14 -6.96
CA GLN A 80 8.77 3.54 -7.43
C GLN A 80 8.92 3.35 -8.93
N GLU A 81 9.72 4.21 -9.58
CA GLU A 81 10.18 4.04 -10.95
C GLU A 81 11.50 4.79 -11.13
N ASP A 82 12.57 4.07 -11.47
CA ASP A 82 13.90 4.66 -11.60
C ASP A 82 14.38 4.79 -13.05
N ASN A 83 13.75 4.06 -13.98
CA ASN A 83 14.35 3.81 -15.28
C ASN A 83 13.67 4.50 -16.46
N GLN A 84 12.34 4.58 -16.47
CA GLN A 84 11.61 5.04 -17.65
C GLN A 84 10.39 5.88 -17.28
N PRO A 85 10.03 6.88 -18.12
CA PRO A 85 8.77 7.60 -17.94
C PRO A 85 7.60 6.65 -18.13
N ARG A 86 6.60 6.80 -17.30
CA ARG A 86 5.33 6.07 -17.44
C ARG A 86 4.22 6.77 -16.66
N THR A 87 3.00 6.60 -17.11
CA THR A 87 1.83 7.10 -16.39
C THR A 87 1.11 5.88 -15.78
N GLN A 88 1.19 5.78 -14.47
CA GLN A 88 0.58 4.71 -13.72
C GLN A 88 -0.84 5.06 -13.31
N GLN A 89 -1.73 4.07 -13.33
CA GLN A 89 -3.01 4.15 -12.66
C GLN A 89 -3.11 3.02 -11.65
N PHE A 90 -3.60 3.33 -10.44
CA PHE A 90 -3.99 2.27 -9.53
C PHE A 90 -5.41 2.48 -9.02
N VAL A 91 -6.03 1.39 -8.64
CA VAL A 91 -7.35 1.37 -8.01
C VAL A 91 -7.26 0.52 -6.76
N LEU A 92 -7.72 1.07 -5.64
CA LEU A 92 -7.77 0.37 -4.37
C LEU A 92 -9.22 0.12 -4.02
N ARG A 93 -9.57 -1.14 -3.76
CA ARG A 93 -10.94 -1.57 -3.43
C ARG A 93 -10.92 -2.40 -2.16
N TRP A 94 -12.03 -2.40 -1.44
CA TRP A 94 -12.21 -3.21 -0.26
C TRP A 94 -13.51 -3.99 -0.31
N SER A 95 -13.57 -5.08 0.44
CA SER A 95 -14.73 -5.96 0.47
C SER A 95 -15.16 -6.25 1.90
N PRO A 96 -16.48 -6.17 2.18
CA PRO A 96 -17.04 -6.59 3.46
C PRO A 96 -17.48 -8.06 3.48
N ASP A 97 -17.41 -8.76 2.35
CA ASP A 97 -18.05 -10.06 2.14
C ASP A 97 -17.12 -11.13 1.56
N GLY A 98 -15.85 -11.07 1.91
CA GLY A 98 -14.87 -12.07 1.52
C GLY A 98 -14.45 -12.01 0.05
N GLY A 99 -14.63 -10.86 -0.59
CA GLY A 99 -14.27 -10.66 -1.99
C GLY A 99 -15.38 -10.98 -2.97
N GLN A 100 -16.61 -11.17 -2.51
CA GLN A 100 -17.76 -11.35 -3.39
C GLN A 100 -18.16 -10.05 -4.07
N SER A 101 -18.02 -8.93 -3.37
CA SER A 101 -18.22 -7.60 -3.92
C SER A 101 -17.14 -6.67 -3.40
N TYR A 102 -16.78 -5.68 -4.21
CA TYR A 102 -15.76 -4.68 -3.87
C TYR A 102 -16.30 -3.28 -4.00
N ARG A 103 -15.83 -2.41 -3.13
CA ARG A 103 -16.14 -0.97 -3.15
C ARG A 103 -14.85 -0.22 -3.40
N GLU A 104 -14.89 0.74 -4.32
CA GLU A 104 -13.72 1.54 -4.63
C GLU A 104 -13.42 2.49 -3.47
N VAL A 105 -12.15 2.50 -3.03
CA VAL A 105 -11.65 3.47 -2.05
C VAL A 105 -11.07 4.67 -2.77
N VAL A 106 -10.17 4.42 -3.72
CA VAL A 106 -9.46 5.46 -4.45
C VAL A 106 -9.03 4.96 -5.81
N ARG A 107 -9.01 5.88 -6.76
CA ARG A 107 -8.47 5.68 -8.12
C ARG A 107 -7.54 6.86 -8.40
N GLN A 108 -6.29 6.57 -8.74
CA GLN A 108 -5.28 7.60 -8.86
C GLN A 108 -4.36 7.34 -10.05
N GLN A 109 -3.95 8.41 -10.74
CA GLN A 109 -2.94 8.38 -11.77
C GLN A 109 -1.72 9.19 -11.33
N TYR A 110 -0.54 8.79 -11.81
CA TYR A 110 0.71 9.47 -11.49
C TYR A 110 1.69 9.34 -12.66
N ASN A 111 2.34 10.46 -12.99
CA ASN A 111 3.35 10.50 -14.05
C ASN A 111 4.73 10.36 -13.42
N PHE A 112 5.38 9.23 -13.67
CA PHE A 112 6.80 9.06 -13.35
C PHE A 112 7.62 9.65 -14.48
N SER A 113 8.63 10.43 -14.13
CA SER A 113 9.54 11.09 -15.08
C SER A 113 10.95 11.09 -14.51
N PRO A 114 11.61 9.92 -14.49
CA PRO A 114 12.99 9.84 -13.96
C PRO A 114 13.95 10.69 -14.77
N PRO A 115 14.95 11.31 -14.14
CA PRO A 115 15.29 11.20 -12.71
C PRO A 115 14.55 12.17 -11.79
N ASP A 116 13.61 12.99 -12.32
CA ASP A 116 12.95 14.04 -11.56
C ASP A 116 11.87 13.50 -10.62
N THR A 117 10.94 12.69 -11.15
CA THR A 117 9.88 12.06 -10.34
C THR A 117 10.01 10.55 -10.40
N THR A 118 10.50 9.96 -9.32
CA THR A 118 10.79 8.53 -9.22
C THR A 118 9.98 7.81 -8.16
N SER A 119 9.23 8.56 -7.35
CA SER A 119 8.46 8.00 -6.24
C SER A 119 7.10 8.65 -6.14
N GLU A 120 6.08 7.82 -5.96
CA GLU A 120 4.71 8.24 -5.64
C GLU A 120 4.38 7.75 -4.24
N CYS A 121 4.09 8.68 -3.30
CA CYS A 121 3.69 8.35 -1.94
C CYS A 121 2.27 8.86 -1.71
N GLU A 122 1.35 7.94 -1.43
CA GLU A 122 -0.05 8.24 -1.20
C GLU A 122 -0.46 7.80 0.20
N ASP A 123 -0.96 8.76 0.99
CA ASP A 123 -1.49 8.50 2.32
C ASP A 123 -2.97 8.87 2.34
N TYR A 124 -3.81 7.94 2.82
CA TYR A 124 -5.26 8.15 2.89
C TYR A 124 -5.76 7.93 4.31
N ILE A 125 -6.64 8.82 4.76
CA ILE A 125 -7.42 8.64 5.97
C ILE A 125 -8.79 8.12 5.53
N VAL A 126 -9.19 6.99 6.08
CA VAL A 126 -10.45 6.32 5.73
C VAL A 126 -11.18 5.86 6.99
N GLU A 127 -12.43 5.44 6.83
CA GLU A 127 -13.21 4.83 7.92
C GLU A 127 -13.88 3.58 7.37
N LEU A 128 -13.12 2.47 7.37
CA LEU A 128 -13.62 1.20 6.87
C LEU A 128 -13.77 0.22 8.02
N ASP A 129 -14.99 -0.27 8.20
CA ASP A 129 -15.32 -1.27 9.20
C ASP A 129 -15.65 -2.59 8.52
N GLY A 130 -15.18 -3.69 9.12
CA GLY A 130 -15.50 -5.01 8.59
C GLY A 130 -14.79 -5.34 7.28
N VAL A 131 -13.54 -4.90 7.12
CA VAL A 131 -12.76 -5.20 5.92
C VAL A 131 -12.34 -6.66 5.95
N THR A 132 -12.86 -7.45 5.03
CA THR A 132 -12.52 -8.87 4.88
C THR A 132 -11.56 -9.12 3.73
N ALA A 133 -11.50 -8.20 2.76
CA ALA A 133 -10.54 -8.26 1.66
C ALA A 133 -10.18 -6.86 1.18
N LEU A 134 -8.98 -6.73 0.64
CA LEU A 134 -8.50 -5.52 0.01
C LEU A 134 -7.86 -5.90 -1.33
N GLU A 135 -8.15 -5.12 -2.36
CA GLU A 135 -7.62 -5.38 -3.69
C GLU A 135 -6.95 -4.13 -4.24
N LEU A 136 -5.69 -4.26 -4.63
CA LEU A 136 -4.94 -3.22 -5.33
C LEU A 136 -4.72 -3.67 -6.76
N ASN A 137 -5.24 -2.90 -7.70
CA ASN A 137 -5.02 -3.11 -9.12
C ASN A 137 -4.11 -2.00 -9.65
N ILE A 138 -3.06 -2.38 -10.36
CA ILE A 138 -2.05 -1.45 -10.87
C ILE A 138 -1.93 -1.64 -12.37
N VAL A 139 -2.12 -0.55 -13.11
CA VAL A 139 -1.76 -0.45 -14.52
C VAL A 139 -0.48 0.37 -14.57
N PRO A 140 0.69 -0.26 -14.76
CA PRO A 140 1.97 0.45 -14.64
C PRO A 140 2.16 1.55 -15.67
N ASP A 141 1.60 1.39 -16.86
CA ASP A 141 1.58 2.44 -17.88
C ASP A 141 0.25 2.36 -18.64
N ILE A 142 -0.56 3.43 -18.54
CA ILE A 142 -1.86 3.49 -19.22
C ILE A 142 -1.75 3.48 -20.75
N SER A 143 -0.58 3.80 -21.31
CA SER A 143 -0.34 3.70 -22.73
C SER A 143 0.08 2.29 -23.17
N GLY A 144 0.20 1.36 -22.24
CA GLY A 144 0.64 -0.01 -22.53
C GLY A 144 2.15 -0.14 -22.54
N GLY A 145 2.66 -1.18 -23.18
CA GLY A 145 4.10 -1.40 -23.31
C GLY A 145 4.69 -2.31 -22.22
N PRO A 146 6.03 -2.34 -22.11
CA PRO A 146 6.75 -3.31 -21.30
C PRO A 146 6.95 -2.89 -19.84
N ALA A 147 6.34 -1.79 -19.38
CA ALA A 147 6.53 -1.31 -18.02
C ALA A 147 6.03 -2.33 -17.00
N ARG A 148 6.77 -2.45 -15.91
CA ARG A 148 6.41 -3.29 -14.77
C ARG A 148 6.08 -2.41 -13.57
N ALA A 149 5.10 -2.85 -12.80
CA ALA A 149 4.78 -2.22 -11.52
C ALA A 149 5.94 -2.35 -10.54
N TRP A 150 6.02 -1.41 -9.60
CA TRP A 150 6.95 -1.49 -8.48
C TRP A 150 6.30 -0.85 -7.27
N LEU A 151 5.85 -1.70 -6.34
CA LEU A 151 5.22 -1.28 -5.09
C LEU A 151 6.25 -1.38 -3.97
N SER A 152 6.72 -0.25 -3.48
CA SER A 152 7.69 -0.21 -2.39
C SER A 152 7.06 -0.53 -1.04
N GLU A 153 5.87 0.02 -0.78
CA GLU A 153 5.19 -0.16 0.49
C GLU A 153 3.68 -0.18 0.31
N LEU A 154 3.03 -1.06 1.06
CA LEU A 154 1.60 -1.02 1.34
C LEU A 154 1.43 -1.22 2.85
N ARG A 155 0.83 -0.22 3.51
CA ARG A 155 0.58 -0.23 4.95
C ARG A 155 -0.88 0.09 5.22
N LEU A 156 -1.44 -0.61 6.18
CA LEU A 156 -2.81 -0.41 6.66
C LEU A 156 -2.78 -0.21 8.17
N GLY A 157 -3.57 0.72 8.64
CA GLY A 157 -3.64 1.01 10.07
C GLY A 157 -5.01 1.46 10.56
#